data_60f23b6a30e0b69fd3d1d75d6ee8ea36
#
_entry.id   60f23b6a30e0b69fd3d1d75d6ee8ea36
#
_cell.length_a   1.000
_cell.length_b   1.000
_cell.length_c   1.000
_cell.angle_alpha   90.00
_cell.angle_beta   90.00
_cell.angle_gamma   90.00
#
_symmetry.space_group_name_H-M   'P 1'
#
loop_
_entity.id
_entity.type
_entity.pdbx_description
1 polymer ?
#
loop_
_entity_poly.entity_id
_entity_poly.type
_entity_poly.pdbx_seq_one_letter_code
_entity_poly.pdbx_strand_id
1 'polypeptide(L)'
;MLELVGVRPAHNTYFTMLALPSPVSRVVYERAAQLMFEAFNAPALCICEIPLLSAYAAGVLNAMVLDIGAEESSATVVSDCAVVPTGVVVTKLGVVHCTFWLAHLLRQDAAVCEALSPVAHGQLDAAAWALAQQLVADGHVRVDASIHAADEVDAAEDE
;
A
#
# COMPACT_ATOMS: atom_id res chain seq x y z
N MET A 1 17.34 -4.54 -12.71
CA MET A 1 16.19 -3.69 -13.02
C MET A 1 16.47 -2.70 -14.16
N LEU A 2 17.52 -1.88 -14.12
CA LEU A 2 17.85 -0.96 -15.22
C LEU A 2 18.18 -1.68 -16.56
N GLU A 3 18.79 -2.84 -16.49
CA GLU A 3 19.08 -3.66 -17.69
C GLU A 3 17.81 -4.14 -18.40
N LEU A 4 16.71 -4.37 -17.67
CA LEU A 4 15.41 -4.75 -18.24
C LEU A 4 14.79 -3.63 -19.09
N VAL A 5 15.11 -2.37 -18.79
CA VAL A 5 14.69 -1.19 -19.58
C VAL A 5 15.78 -0.72 -20.54
N GLY A 6 16.85 -1.51 -20.73
CA GLY A 6 17.92 -1.21 -21.68
C GLY A 6 18.89 -0.11 -21.25
N VAL A 7 18.83 0.33 -19.99
CA VAL A 7 19.72 1.37 -19.44
C VAL A 7 20.97 0.72 -18.85
N ARG A 8 22.15 1.04 -19.43
CA ARG A 8 23.45 0.63 -18.88
C ARG A 8 23.99 1.72 -17.96
N PRO A 9 24.38 1.42 -16.70
CA PRO A 9 24.88 2.42 -15.76
C PRO A 9 26.07 3.24 -16.32
N ALA A 10 26.95 2.64 -17.09
CA ALA A 10 28.12 3.31 -17.68
C ALA A 10 27.76 4.39 -18.72
N HIS A 11 26.55 4.37 -19.28
CA HIS A 11 26.09 5.27 -20.33
C HIS A 11 24.67 5.80 -20.01
N ASN A 12 24.35 5.99 -18.74
CA ASN A 12 23.06 6.52 -18.34
C ASN A 12 23.00 8.04 -18.63
N THR A 13 22.11 8.41 -19.54
CA THR A 13 21.83 9.82 -19.92
C THR A 13 20.47 10.28 -19.45
N TYR A 14 19.72 9.43 -18.77
CA TYR A 14 18.34 9.69 -18.35
C TYR A 14 18.29 10.38 -17.00
N PHE A 15 17.50 11.43 -16.91
CA PHE A 15 17.13 12.02 -15.62
C PHE A 15 16.27 11.04 -14.83
N THR A 16 16.54 10.92 -13.55
CA THR A 16 15.88 9.97 -12.69
C THR A 16 14.96 10.70 -11.71
N MET A 17 13.71 10.26 -11.65
CA MET A 17 12.80 10.62 -10.57
C MET A 17 12.61 9.42 -9.65
N LEU A 18 12.81 9.61 -8.36
CA LEU A 18 12.63 8.60 -7.32
C LEU A 18 11.48 9.01 -6.41
N ALA A 19 10.44 8.19 -6.39
CA ALA A 19 9.32 8.36 -5.47
C ALA A 19 9.59 7.54 -4.19
N LEU A 20 9.50 8.20 -3.03
CA LEU A 20 9.68 7.57 -1.73
C LEU A 20 8.40 7.68 -0.89
N PRO A 21 8.09 6.69 -0.03
CA PRO A 21 6.97 6.79 0.89
C PRO A 21 7.20 7.92 1.91
N SER A 22 6.12 8.50 2.43
CA SER A 22 6.19 9.49 3.51
C SER A 22 5.81 8.83 4.85
N PRO A 23 6.49 9.17 5.97
CA PRO A 23 7.62 10.09 6.10
C PRO A 23 8.98 9.44 5.75
N VAL A 24 9.85 10.20 5.13
CA VAL A 24 11.20 9.73 4.79
C VAL A 24 12.25 10.37 5.68
N SER A 25 13.11 9.56 6.27
CA SER A 25 14.23 10.09 7.04
C SER A 25 15.31 10.67 6.14
N ARG A 26 16.03 11.70 6.63
CA ARG A 26 17.14 12.33 5.91
C ARG A 26 18.20 11.31 5.48
N VAL A 27 18.48 10.32 6.31
CA VAL A 27 19.46 9.26 6.01
C VAL A 27 19.06 8.45 4.77
N VAL A 28 17.76 8.19 4.60
CA VAL A 28 17.26 7.48 3.42
C VAL A 28 17.41 8.33 2.17
N TYR A 29 17.13 9.64 2.25
CA TYR A 29 17.37 10.57 1.13
C TYR A 29 18.85 10.58 0.70
N GLU A 30 19.76 10.74 1.65
CA GLU A 30 21.19 10.77 1.39
C GLU A 30 21.68 9.44 0.77
N ARG A 31 21.21 8.32 1.32
CA ARG A 31 21.59 7.00 0.80
C ARG A 31 21.02 6.72 -0.57
N ALA A 32 19.78 7.11 -0.83
CA ALA A 32 19.15 7.00 -2.14
C ALA A 32 19.90 7.85 -3.18
N ALA A 33 20.22 9.09 -2.84
CA ALA A 33 20.98 9.98 -3.72
C ALA A 33 22.38 9.41 -4.03
N GLN A 34 23.10 8.93 -3.02
CA GLN A 34 24.39 8.30 -3.17
C GLN A 34 24.31 7.11 -4.14
N LEU A 35 23.34 6.21 -3.94
CA LEU A 35 23.14 5.06 -4.80
C LEU A 35 22.87 5.45 -6.26
N MET A 36 22.00 6.46 -6.46
CA MET A 36 21.63 6.89 -7.81
C MET A 36 22.80 7.55 -8.56
N PHE A 37 23.61 8.34 -7.88
CA PHE A 37 24.77 8.98 -8.51
C PHE A 37 25.95 8.03 -8.66
N GLU A 38 26.30 7.25 -7.63
CA GLU A 38 27.52 6.44 -7.63
C GLU A 38 27.35 5.10 -8.33
N ALA A 39 26.21 4.40 -8.11
CA ALA A 39 26.00 3.07 -8.67
C ALA A 39 25.27 3.10 -10.01
N PHE A 40 24.29 4.00 -10.19
CA PHE A 40 23.50 4.09 -11.41
C PHE A 40 23.95 5.22 -12.34
N ASN A 41 24.91 6.02 -11.93
CA ASN A 41 25.51 7.09 -12.71
C ASN A 41 24.44 8.03 -13.33
N ALA A 42 23.42 8.37 -12.54
CA ALA A 42 22.35 9.24 -12.99
C ALA A 42 22.87 10.68 -13.18
N PRO A 43 22.62 11.32 -14.32
CA PRO A 43 23.11 12.69 -14.56
C PRO A 43 22.36 13.73 -13.75
N ALA A 44 21.11 13.44 -13.37
CA ALA A 44 20.31 14.27 -12.47
C ALA A 44 19.29 13.40 -11.73
N LEU A 45 18.94 13.80 -10.52
CA LEU A 45 18.02 13.10 -9.65
C LEU A 45 17.02 14.09 -9.04
N CYS A 46 15.75 13.71 -9.09
CA CYS A 46 14.67 14.34 -8.33
C CYS A 46 14.09 13.30 -7.37
N ILE A 47 14.10 13.59 -6.08
CA ILE A 47 13.46 12.75 -5.07
C ILE A 47 12.21 13.44 -4.58
N CYS A 48 11.07 12.77 -4.71
CA CYS A 48 9.77 13.28 -4.28
C CYS A 48 9.08 12.25 -3.38
N GLU A 49 8.25 12.73 -2.46
CA GLU A 49 7.39 11.86 -1.66
C GLU A 49 6.13 11.47 -2.45
N ILE A 50 5.71 10.20 -2.33
CA ILE A 50 4.57 9.65 -3.07
C ILE A 50 3.29 10.48 -2.88
N PRO A 51 2.91 10.93 -1.65
CA PRO A 51 1.72 11.75 -1.47
C PRO A 51 1.75 13.06 -2.25
N LEU A 52 2.93 13.69 -2.35
CA LEU A 52 3.10 14.91 -3.14
C LEU A 52 2.87 14.66 -4.63
N LEU A 53 3.41 13.58 -5.15
CA LEU A 53 3.22 13.19 -6.56
C LEU A 53 1.74 12.83 -6.84
N SER A 54 1.05 12.23 -5.88
CA SER A 54 -0.38 11.92 -5.98
C SER A 54 -1.22 13.21 -6.05
N ALA A 55 -0.90 14.22 -5.24
CA ALA A 55 -1.54 15.52 -5.29
C ALA A 55 -1.31 16.23 -6.64
N TYR A 56 -0.07 16.18 -7.16
CA TYR A 56 0.25 16.71 -8.48
C TYR A 56 -0.51 16.00 -9.60
N ALA A 57 -0.62 14.67 -9.54
CA ALA A 57 -1.37 13.90 -10.51
C ALA A 57 -2.87 14.25 -10.51
N ALA A 58 -3.42 14.59 -9.34
CA ALA A 58 -4.79 15.07 -9.20
C ALA A 58 -4.96 16.56 -9.58
N GLY A 59 -3.88 17.29 -9.83
CA GLY A 59 -3.92 18.70 -10.17
C GLY A 59 -4.29 19.64 -9.01
N VAL A 60 -4.05 19.21 -7.77
CA VAL A 60 -4.41 19.98 -6.56
C VAL A 60 -3.17 20.35 -5.76
N LEU A 61 -3.21 21.54 -5.12
CA LEU A 61 -2.12 22.04 -4.28
C LEU A 61 -2.26 21.61 -2.81
N ASN A 62 -3.49 21.38 -2.39
CA ASN A 62 -3.87 21.00 -1.02
C ASN A 62 -4.70 19.73 -1.08
N ALA A 63 -4.29 18.69 -0.35
CA ALA A 63 -4.98 17.41 -0.33
C ALA A 63 -4.65 16.63 0.94
N MET A 64 -5.54 15.76 1.33
CA MET A 64 -5.23 14.61 2.17
C MET A 64 -5.14 13.38 1.27
N VAL A 65 -3.97 12.76 1.26
CA VAL A 65 -3.69 11.56 0.46
C VAL A 65 -3.76 10.34 1.36
N LEU A 66 -4.66 9.43 1.04
CA LEU A 66 -4.76 8.12 1.66
C LEU A 66 -4.10 7.09 0.74
N ASP A 67 -3.05 6.46 1.23
CA ASP A 67 -2.34 5.39 0.54
C ASP A 67 -2.57 4.06 1.28
N ILE A 68 -3.19 3.11 0.62
CA ILE A 68 -3.47 1.78 1.16
C ILE A 68 -2.53 0.79 0.51
N GLY A 69 -1.45 0.49 1.22
CA GLY A 69 -0.42 -0.43 0.77
C GLY A 69 -0.73 -1.90 1.10
N ALA A 70 0.24 -2.76 0.78
CA ALA A 70 0.13 -4.19 1.07
C ALA A 70 0.20 -4.48 2.57
N GLU A 71 1.16 -3.90 3.28
CA GLU A 71 1.42 -4.18 4.70
C GLU A 71 1.01 -3.03 5.62
N GLU A 72 1.01 -1.80 5.11
CA GLU A 72 0.71 -0.59 5.87
C GLU A 72 -0.14 0.38 5.05
N SER A 73 -0.86 1.23 5.73
CA SER A 73 -1.61 2.33 5.13
C SER A 73 -1.20 3.64 5.76
N SER A 74 -1.18 4.70 4.97
CA SER A 74 -0.83 6.03 5.45
C SER A 74 -1.84 7.08 5.00
N ALA A 75 -2.08 8.05 5.88
CA ALA A 75 -2.80 9.28 5.56
C ALA A 75 -1.82 10.45 5.70
N THR A 76 -1.67 11.24 4.65
CA THR A 76 -0.69 12.32 4.57
C THR A 76 -1.35 13.59 4.09
N VAL A 77 -1.16 14.68 4.83
CA VAL A 77 -1.62 16.02 4.44
C VAL A 77 -0.55 16.70 3.58
N VAL A 78 -0.98 17.14 2.40
CA VAL A 78 -0.20 17.99 1.50
C VAL A 78 -0.82 19.39 1.52
N SER A 79 -0.03 20.43 1.76
CA SER A 79 -0.45 21.81 1.73
C SER A 79 0.57 22.65 0.99
N ASP A 80 0.11 23.49 0.07
CA ASP A 80 0.94 24.35 -0.76
C ASP A 80 2.11 23.63 -1.44
N CYS A 81 1.82 22.46 -2.02
CA CYS A 81 2.80 21.60 -2.67
C CYS A 81 3.92 21.08 -1.75
N ALA A 82 3.65 20.96 -0.46
CA ALA A 82 4.57 20.39 0.51
C ALA A 82 3.86 19.40 1.45
N VAL A 83 4.54 18.33 1.82
CA VAL A 83 4.05 17.41 2.85
C VAL A 83 4.14 18.10 4.20
N VAL A 84 3.04 18.11 4.96
CA VAL A 84 2.99 18.63 6.33
C VAL A 84 3.50 17.53 7.28
N PRO A 85 4.68 17.68 7.92
CA PRO A 85 5.28 16.59 8.70
C PRO A 85 4.41 16.13 9.88
N THR A 86 3.64 17.02 10.47
CA THR A 86 2.71 16.71 11.57
C THR A 86 1.40 16.11 11.10
N GLY A 87 1.13 16.17 9.81
CA GLY A 87 -0.08 15.63 9.16
C GLY A 87 0.13 14.25 8.53
N VAL A 88 1.10 13.47 9.01
CA VAL A 88 1.38 12.11 8.54
C VAL A 88 1.01 11.11 9.61
N VAL A 89 0.10 10.20 9.27
CA VAL A 89 -0.29 9.07 10.11
C VAL A 89 -0.05 7.78 9.35
N VAL A 90 0.67 6.85 9.95
CA VAL A 90 0.94 5.53 9.38
C VAL A 90 0.36 4.46 10.31
N THR A 91 -0.38 3.52 9.75
CA THR A 91 -0.88 2.34 10.44
C THR A 91 -0.36 1.07 9.79
N LYS A 92 -0.03 0.08 10.60
CA LYS A 92 0.37 -1.26 10.14
C LYS A 92 -0.86 -2.11 9.80
N LEU A 93 -1.72 -1.55 8.97
CA LEU A 93 -2.90 -2.23 8.44
C LEU A 93 -2.91 -2.05 6.93
N GLY A 94 -2.80 -3.12 6.18
CA GLY A 94 -2.81 -3.13 4.72
C GLY A 94 -3.61 -4.29 4.17
N VAL A 95 -3.62 -4.42 2.86
CA VAL A 95 -4.39 -5.44 2.12
C VAL A 95 -4.08 -6.87 2.58
N VAL A 96 -2.82 -7.14 2.95
CA VAL A 96 -2.40 -8.46 3.48
C VAL A 96 -3.16 -8.82 4.75
N HIS A 97 -3.40 -7.86 5.63
CA HIS A 97 -4.15 -8.09 6.87
C HIS A 97 -5.63 -8.39 6.60
N CYS A 98 -6.23 -7.68 5.65
CA CYS A 98 -7.60 -7.96 5.20
C CYS A 98 -7.69 -9.36 4.59
N THR A 99 -6.73 -9.74 3.76
CA THR A 99 -6.65 -11.09 3.16
C THR A 99 -6.50 -12.17 4.23
N PHE A 100 -5.66 -11.92 5.23
CA PHE A 100 -5.47 -12.84 6.35
C PHE A 100 -6.75 -13.03 7.15
N TRP A 101 -7.45 -11.92 7.44
CA TRP A 101 -8.74 -11.97 8.13
C TRP A 101 -9.79 -12.72 7.32
N LEU A 102 -9.87 -12.48 6.01
CA LEU A 102 -10.76 -13.21 5.12
C LEU A 102 -10.46 -14.71 5.12
N ALA A 103 -9.19 -15.10 5.02
CA ALA A 103 -8.80 -16.52 5.11
C ALA A 103 -9.20 -17.15 6.44
N HIS A 104 -9.10 -16.39 7.54
CA HIS A 104 -9.56 -16.85 8.85
C HIS A 104 -11.08 -17.07 8.89
N LEU A 105 -11.86 -16.16 8.32
CA LEU A 105 -13.33 -16.30 8.23
C LEU A 105 -13.73 -17.49 7.35
N LEU A 106 -13.08 -17.67 6.19
CA LEU A 106 -13.34 -18.81 5.29
C LEU A 106 -13.09 -20.15 5.97
N ARG A 107 -12.14 -20.24 6.89
CA ARG A 107 -11.88 -21.43 7.68
C ARG A 107 -12.95 -21.74 8.74
N GLN A 108 -13.71 -20.77 9.16
CA GLN A 108 -14.81 -20.96 10.12
C GLN A 108 -16.08 -21.45 9.44
N ASP A 109 -16.19 -21.32 8.12
CA ASP A 109 -17.32 -21.81 7.35
C ASP A 109 -17.16 -23.30 7.00
N ALA A 110 -18.06 -24.11 7.54
CA ALA A 110 -18.03 -25.56 7.34
C ALA A 110 -18.21 -25.96 5.87
N ALA A 111 -19.05 -25.25 5.11
CA ALA A 111 -19.29 -25.54 3.71
C ALA A 111 -18.04 -25.24 2.85
N VAL A 112 -17.33 -24.17 3.16
CA VAL A 112 -16.06 -23.80 2.49
C VAL A 112 -14.97 -24.82 2.82
N CYS A 113 -14.87 -25.25 4.10
CA CYS A 113 -13.92 -26.28 4.52
C CYS A 113 -14.16 -27.61 3.83
N GLU A 114 -15.41 -28.04 3.68
CA GLU A 114 -15.77 -29.24 2.97
C GLU A 114 -15.42 -29.15 1.47
N ALA A 115 -15.71 -28.04 0.84
CA ALA A 115 -15.39 -27.79 -0.57
C ALA A 115 -13.87 -27.72 -0.84
N LEU A 116 -13.07 -27.19 0.10
CA LEU A 116 -11.62 -27.10 -0.01
C LEU A 116 -10.89 -28.41 0.32
N SER A 117 -11.50 -29.28 1.12
CA SER A 117 -10.89 -30.54 1.61
C SER A 117 -10.27 -31.41 0.50
N PRO A 118 -10.92 -31.64 -0.66
CA PRO A 118 -10.34 -32.45 -1.74
C PRO A 118 -9.12 -31.78 -2.42
N VAL A 119 -9.04 -30.47 -2.41
CA VAL A 119 -7.98 -29.70 -3.08
C VAL A 119 -6.81 -29.41 -2.14
N ALA A 120 -7.09 -29.33 -0.87
CA ALA A 120 -6.13 -28.87 0.15
C ALA A 120 -5.05 -29.90 0.49
N HIS A 121 -5.17 -31.19 0.11
CA HIS A 121 -4.22 -32.25 0.43
C HIS A 121 -3.69 -32.22 1.89
N GLY A 122 -4.57 -31.89 2.85
CA GLY A 122 -4.22 -31.74 4.25
C GLY A 122 -3.65 -30.37 4.68
N GLN A 123 -3.52 -29.40 3.76
CA GLN A 123 -3.06 -28.04 4.03
C GLN A 123 -4.20 -27.03 3.87
N LEU A 124 -5.26 -27.19 4.67
CA LEU A 124 -6.44 -26.34 4.60
C LEU A 124 -6.13 -24.85 4.77
N ASP A 125 -5.14 -24.50 5.61
CA ASP A 125 -4.71 -23.13 5.86
C ASP A 125 -4.14 -22.48 4.60
N ALA A 126 -3.30 -23.19 3.86
CA ALA A 126 -2.72 -22.70 2.62
C ALA A 126 -3.78 -22.56 1.52
N ALA A 127 -4.73 -23.50 1.45
CA ALA A 127 -5.82 -23.45 0.49
C ALA A 127 -6.79 -22.28 0.77
N ALA A 128 -7.15 -22.05 2.04
CA ALA A 128 -7.98 -20.92 2.44
C ALA A 128 -7.28 -19.57 2.17
N TRP A 129 -5.98 -19.50 2.40
CA TRP A 129 -5.18 -18.32 2.08
C TRP A 129 -5.15 -18.05 0.56
N ALA A 130 -4.89 -19.06 -0.26
CA ALA A 130 -4.87 -18.92 -1.71
C ALA A 130 -6.23 -18.48 -2.26
N LEU A 131 -7.33 -19.05 -1.73
CA LEU A 131 -8.69 -18.64 -2.08
C LEU A 131 -8.96 -17.20 -1.68
N ALA A 132 -8.57 -16.77 -0.48
CA ALA A 132 -8.72 -15.40 -0.02
C ALA A 132 -7.96 -14.41 -0.91
N GLN A 133 -6.72 -14.71 -1.29
CA GLN A 133 -5.94 -13.90 -2.21
C GLN A 133 -6.64 -13.76 -3.57
N GLN A 134 -7.17 -14.85 -4.10
CA GLN A 134 -7.87 -14.85 -5.38
C GLN A 134 -9.15 -14.02 -5.31
N LEU A 135 -9.97 -14.17 -4.26
CA LEU A 135 -11.20 -13.40 -4.07
C LEU A 135 -10.94 -11.88 -3.96
N VAL A 136 -9.85 -11.51 -3.29
CA VAL A 136 -9.43 -10.09 -3.21
C VAL A 136 -8.96 -9.59 -4.56
N ALA A 137 -8.14 -10.36 -5.29
CA ALA A 137 -7.62 -9.98 -6.60
C ALA A 137 -8.74 -9.84 -7.65
N ASP A 138 -9.73 -10.73 -7.61
CA ASP A 138 -10.86 -10.73 -8.53
C ASP A 138 -11.95 -9.71 -8.16
N GLY A 139 -11.79 -8.98 -7.04
CA GLY A 139 -12.73 -7.96 -6.59
C GLY A 139 -14.07 -8.51 -6.10
N HIS A 140 -14.13 -9.77 -5.70
CA HIS A 140 -15.34 -10.42 -5.19
C HIS A 140 -15.64 -10.07 -3.73
N VAL A 141 -14.69 -9.44 -3.03
CA VAL A 141 -14.85 -9.05 -1.63
C VAL A 141 -15.60 -7.72 -1.57
N ARG A 142 -16.69 -7.69 -0.83
CA ARG A 142 -17.47 -6.47 -0.56
C ARG A 142 -17.62 -6.29 0.94
N VAL A 143 -17.54 -5.06 1.41
CA VAL A 143 -17.85 -4.71 2.80
C VAL A 143 -19.36 -4.62 2.94
N ASP A 144 -19.91 -5.29 3.93
CA ASP A 144 -21.33 -5.15 4.26
C ASP A 144 -21.57 -3.80 4.94
N ALA A 145 -22.37 -2.95 4.29
CA ALA A 145 -22.67 -1.61 4.79
C ALA A 145 -23.53 -1.62 6.09
N SER A 146 -24.12 -2.76 6.43
CA SER A 146 -24.95 -2.90 7.64
C SER A 146 -24.13 -2.84 8.94
N ILE A 147 -22.82 -3.10 8.88
CA ILE A 147 -21.94 -3.05 10.06
C ILE A 147 -21.80 -1.62 10.59
N HIS A 148 -21.80 -0.61 9.71
CA HIS A 148 -21.68 0.79 10.13
C HIS A 148 -22.96 1.37 10.76
N ALA A 149 -24.12 0.79 10.49
CA ALA A 149 -25.39 1.24 11.07
C ALA A 149 -25.54 0.83 12.55
N ALA A 150 -24.82 -0.19 13.00
CA ALA A 150 -24.86 -0.64 14.40
C ALA A 150 -23.99 0.26 15.31
N ASP A 151 -22.84 0.73 14.81
CA ASP A 151 -21.92 1.54 15.60
C ASP A 151 -22.43 2.99 15.80
N GLU A 152 -23.28 3.51 14.88
CA GLU A 152 -23.89 4.83 15.02
C GLU A 152 -25.03 4.89 16.05
N VAL A 153 -25.67 3.76 16.37
CA VAL A 153 -26.77 3.70 17.34
C VAL A 153 -26.23 3.74 18.77
N ASP A 154 -25.09 3.11 19.04
CA ASP A 154 -24.49 3.08 20.37
C ASP A 154 -23.85 4.43 20.76
N ALA A 155 -23.45 5.24 19.80
CA ALA A 155 -22.89 6.58 20.05
C ALA A 155 -23.95 7.65 20.36
N ALA A 156 -25.22 7.40 20.06
CA ALA A 156 -26.34 8.33 20.29
C ALA A 156 -27.06 8.14 21.64
N GLU A 157 -26.76 7.06 22.37
CA GLU A 157 -27.33 6.78 23.67
C GLU A 157 -26.50 7.29 24.87
N ASP A 158 -25.28 7.81 24.64
CA ASP A 158 -24.35 8.32 25.67
C ASP A 158 -24.32 9.88 25.75
N GLU A 159 -25.24 10.64 25.12
CA GLU A 159 -25.48 12.06 25.30
C GLU A 159 -26.78 12.27 26.10
#